data_a859ccfca61eb0356ecf846cd48fdfd5
#
_entry.id   a859ccfca61eb0356ecf846cd48fdfd5
#
_cell.length_a   1.000
_cell.length_b   1.000
_cell.length_c   1.000
_cell.angle_alpha   90.00
_cell.angle_beta   90.00
_cell.angle_gamma   90.00
#
_symmetry.space_group_name_H-M   'P 1'
#
loop_
_entity.id
_entity.type
_entity.pdbx_description
1 polymer ?
#
loop_
_entity_poly.entity_id
_entity_poly.type
_entity_poly.pdbx_seq_one_letter_code
_entity_poly.pdbx_strand_id
1 'polypeptide(L)'
;MFYAYVLENPNGRLYIGHTDDLERRLKQHNSPRGKEHLGKYTHKNGPWVIVGSEEYATRSEAMIREKQLKSWKSPSKVRALFQSQR
;
A
#
# COMPACT_ATOMS: atom_id res chain seq x y z
N MET A 1 -2.64 -0.82 -16.13
CA MET A 1 -1.51 -1.38 -15.34
C MET A 1 -1.96 -1.63 -13.92
N PHE A 2 -1.26 -2.49 -13.21
CA PHE A 2 -1.57 -2.84 -11.82
C PHE A 2 -0.35 -2.54 -10.97
N TYR A 3 -0.59 -2.25 -9.70
CA TYR A 3 0.47 -1.76 -8.80
C TYR A 3 0.44 -2.54 -7.49
N ALA A 4 1.61 -2.97 -7.02
CA ALA A 4 1.81 -3.32 -5.62
C ALA A 4 2.29 -2.04 -4.94
N TYR A 5 1.66 -1.64 -3.85
CA TYR A 5 1.94 -0.36 -3.21
C TYR A 5 2.10 -0.52 -1.71
N VAL A 6 2.78 0.45 -1.12
CA VAL A 6 2.99 0.52 0.33
C VAL A 6 2.61 1.92 0.81
N LEU A 7 1.77 1.98 1.82
CA LEU A 7 1.38 3.20 2.50
C LEU A 7 1.93 3.20 3.92
N GLU A 8 2.16 4.39 4.45
CA GLU A 8 2.60 4.58 5.83
C GLU A 8 1.68 5.56 6.55
N ASN A 9 1.36 5.27 7.82
CA ASN A 9 0.57 6.16 8.66
C ASN A 9 1.47 7.00 9.58
N PRO A 10 0.92 7.97 10.35
CA PRO A 10 1.73 8.81 11.22
C PRO A 10 2.48 8.06 12.32
N ASN A 11 2.04 6.86 12.66
CA ASN A 11 2.69 6.03 13.68
C ASN A 11 3.79 5.14 13.10
N GLY A 12 4.07 5.26 11.80
CA GLY A 12 5.11 4.46 11.15
C GLY A 12 4.67 3.07 10.75
N ARG A 13 3.39 2.75 10.84
CA ARG A 13 2.86 1.46 10.38
C ARG A 13 2.69 1.46 8.89
N LEU A 14 2.90 0.30 8.27
CA LEU A 14 2.78 0.13 6.84
C LEU A 14 1.53 -0.66 6.47
N TYR A 15 0.95 -0.30 5.34
CA TYR A 15 -0.12 -1.07 4.70
C TYR A 15 0.33 -1.44 3.30
N ILE A 16 0.28 -2.73 2.97
CA ILE A 16 0.71 -3.27 1.67
C ILE A 16 -0.52 -3.79 0.94
N GLY A 17 -0.70 -3.38 -0.31
CA GLY A 17 -1.84 -3.79 -1.12
C GLY A 17 -1.53 -3.78 -2.59
N HIS A 18 -2.56 -4.03 -3.40
CA HIS A 18 -2.46 -3.91 -4.85
C HIS A 18 -3.70 -3.19 -5.39
N THR A 19 -3.54 -2.52 -6.53
CA THR A 19 -4.64 -1.77 -7.15
C THR A 19 -4.35 -1.53 -8.62
N ASP A 20 -5.38 -1.22 -9.38
CA ASP A 20 -5.26 -0.73 -10.75
C ASP A 20 -5.20 0.78 -10.83
N ASP A 21 -5.43 1.49 -9.72
CA ASP A 21 -5.45 2.95 -9.66
C ASP A 21 -4.96 3.43 -8.30
N LEU A 22 -3.68 3.82 -8.25
CA LEU A 22 -3.03 4.26 -7.00
C LEU A 22 -3.70 5.48 -6.39
N GLU A 23 -4.01 6.47 -7.23
CA GLU A 23 -4.55 7.73 -6.75
C GLU A 23 -5.93 7.52 -6.11
N ARG A 24 -6.79 6.78 -6.79
CA ARG A 24 -8.12 6.44 -6.27
C ARG A 24 -8.00 5.66 -4.96
N ARG A 25 -7.11 4.67 -4.91
CA ARG A 25 -6.95 3.82 -3.73
C ARG A 25 -6.43 4.62 -2.53
N LEU A 26 -5.47 5.52 -2.74
CA LEU A 26 -4.97 6.38 -1.67
C LEU A 26 -6.08 7.27 -1.12
N LYS A 27 -6.89 7.85 -2.00
CA LYS A 27 -8.05 8.65 -1.59
C LYS A 27 -9.04 7.83 -0.77
N GLN A 28 -9.29 6.57 -1.15
CA GLN A 28 -10.18 5.67 -0.41
C GLN A 28 -9.65 5.39 1.00
N HIS A 29 -8.34 5.15 1.13
CA HIS A 29 -7.73 4.92 2.45
C HIS A 29 -7.87 6.12 3.37
N ASN A 30 -7.82 7.34 2.84
CA ASN A 30 -7.87 8.57 3.61
C ASN A 30 -9.26 9.20 3.70
N SER A 31 -10.24 8.67 2.97
CA SER A 31 -11.58 9.21 2.91
C SER A 31 -12.37 8.88 4.20
N PRO A 32 -13.25 9.77 4.65
CA PRO A 32 -14.20 9.43 5.73
C PRO A 32 -15.09 8.23 5.39
N ARG A 33 -15.27 7.93 4.11
CA ARG A 33 -16.01 6.76 3.63
C ARG A 33 -15.13 5.54 3.40
N GLY A 34 -13.84 5.65 3.69
CA GLY A 34 -12.90 4.57 3.44
C GLY A 34 -13.26 3.26 4.12
N LYS A 35 -13.88 3.33 5.31
CA LYS A 35 -14.29 2.15 6.05
C LYS A 35 -15.30 1.29 5.29
N GLU A 36 -16.07 1.88 4.39
CA GLU A 36 -17.05 1.16 3.56
C GLU A 36 -16.37 0.30 2.49
N HIS A 37 -15.16 0.69 2.06
CA HIS A 37 -14.45 0.05 0.98
C HIS A 37 -13.27 -0.80 1.46
N LEU A 38 -12.58 -0.37 2.52
CA LEU A 38 -11.29 -0.91 2.92
C LEU A 38 -11.24 -1.40 4.37
N GLY A 39 -12.37 -1.27 5.09
CA GLY A 39 -12.47 -1.71 6.47
C GLY A 39 -12.00 -0.67 7.47
N LYS A 40 -12.22 -0.98 8.74
CA LYS A 40 -12.01 -0.03 9.84
C LYS A 40 -10.54 0.30 10.09
N TYR A 41 -9.63 -0.65 9.80
CA TYR A 41 -8.21 -0.47 10.11
C TYR A 41 -7.62 0.75 9.40
N THR A 42 -7.73 0.80 8.08
CA THR A 42 -7.13 1.89 7.31
C THR A 42 -7.84 3.21 7.56
N HIS A 43 -9.17 3.19 7.68
CA HIS A 43 -9.94 4.40 7.98
C HIS A 43 -9.53 5.00 9.31
N LYS A 44 -9.36 4.17 10.35
CA LYS A 44 -9.10 4.62 11.73
C LYS A 44 -7.65 5.05 11.93
N ASN A 45 -6.71 4.47 11.19
CA ASN A 45 -5.28 4.65 11.42
C ASN A 45 -4.61 5.64 10.44
N GLY A 46 -5.38 6.30 9.58
CA GLY A 46 -4.85 7.32 8.67
C GLY A 46 -4.47 8.61 9.36
N PRO A 47 -4.04 9.64 8.62
CA PRO A 47 -3.93 9.63 7.17
C PRO A 47 -2.75 8.80 6.67
N TRP A 48 -2.90 8.24 5.49
CA TRP A 48 -1.89 7.40 4.86
C TRP A 48 -1.16 8.16 3.77
N VAL A 49 0.15 7.98 3.68
CA VAL A 49 0.96 8.51 2.59
C VAL A 49 1.62 7.37 1.85
N ILE A 50 1.88 7.56 0.56
CA ILE A 50 2.50 6.52 -0.24
C ILE A 50 4.01 6.49 0.02
N VAL A 51 4.53 5.30 0.36
CA VAL A 51 5.96 5.07 0.49
C VAL A 51 6.56 4.73 -0.86
N GLY A 52 5.86 3.91 -1.64
CA GLY A 52 6.30 3.52 -2.96
C GLY A 52 5.33 2.54 -3.60
N SER A 53 5.61 2.25 -4.88
CA SER A 53 4.82 1.31 -5.65
C SER A 53 5.66 0.66 -6.73
N GLU A 54 5.22 -0.50 -7.18
CA GLU A 54 5.81 -1.22 -8.32
C GLU A 54 4.70 -1.51 -9.32
N GLU A 55 5.00 -1.30 -10.60
CA GLU A 55 4.03 -1.44 -11.68
C GLU A 55 4.15 -2.80 -12.34
N TYR A 56 3.02 -3.42 -12.64
CA TYR A 56 2.94 -4.73 -13.27
C TYR A 56 1.89 -4.74 -14.37
N ALA A 57 2.11 -5.59 -15.37
CA ALA A 57 1.19 -5.71 -16.51
C ALA A 57 -0.12 -6.39 -16.12
N THR A 58 -0.10 -7.28 -15.12
CA THR A 58 -1.27 -8.05 -14.71
C THR A 58 -1.55 -7.92 -13.22
N ARG A 59 -2.82 -8.12 -12.86
CA ARG A 59 -3.23 -8.13 -11.46
C ARG A 59 -2.55 -9.26 -10.68
N SER A 60 -2.42 -10.43 -11.31
CA SER A 60 -1.77 -11.58 -10.66
C SER A 60 -0.36 -11.28 -10.22
N GLU A 61 0.42 -10.59 -11.06
CA GLU A 61 1.78 -10.20 -10.72
C GLU A 61 1.82 -9.24 -9.53
N ALA A 62 0.93 -8.25 -9.52
CA ALA A 62 0.84 -7.30 -8.41
C ALA A 62 0.44 -8.00 -7.12
N MET A 63 -0.49 -8.94 -7.18
CA MET A 63 -0.93 -9.74 -6.02
C MET A 63 0.21 -10.59 -5.46
N ILE A 64 0.99 -11.22 -6.33
CA ILE A 64 2.14 -12.04 -5.93
C ILE A 64 3.15 -11.17 -5.17
N ARG A 65 3.44 -9.98 -5.71
CA ARG A 65 4.38 -9.07 -5.06
C ARG A 65 3.86 -8.58 -3.72
N GLU A 66 2.58 -8.27 -3.64
CA GLU A 66 1.96 -7.89 -2.35
C GLU A 66 2.20 -8.98 -1.31
N LYS A 67 1.95 -10.24 -1.66
CA LYS A 67 2.17 -11.36 -0.73
C LYS A 67 3.63 -11.51 -0.33
N GLN A 68 4.55 -11.32 -1.27
CA GLN A 68 6.00 -11.36 -0.98
C GLN A 68 6.38 -10.30 0.03
N LEU A 69 5.94 -9.06 -0.18
CA LEU A 69 6.26 -7.96 0.72
C LEU A 69 5.69 -8.19 2.11
N LYS A 70 4.47 -8.70 2.20
CA LYS A 70 3.85 -9.05 3.48
C LYS A 70 4.60 -10.16 4.19
N SER A 71 5.15 -11.11 3.44
CA SER A 71 5.88 -12.26 4.01
C SER A 71 7.20 -11.85 4.67
N TRP A 72 7.76 -10.70 4.31
CA TRP A 72 9.01 -10.22 4.91
C TRP A 72 8.85 -9.90 6.39
N LYS A 73 7.66 -9.48 6.82
CA LYS A 73 7.34 -9.13 8.22
C LYS A 73 8.32 -8.12 8.81
N SER A 74 8.87 -7.24 7.96
CA SER A 74 9.86 -6.26 8.36
C SER A 74 9.57 -4.92 7.67
N PRO A 75 8.97 -3.97 8.39
CA PRO A 75 8.74 -2.63 7.84
C PRO A 75 10.01 -1.94 7.35
N SER A 76 11.13 -2.14 8.04
CA SER A 76 12.40 -1.52 7.64
C SER A 76 12.91 -2.06 6.32
N LYS A 77 12.75 -3.35 6.05
CA LYS A 77 13.14 -3.92 4.75
C LYS A 77 12.28 -3.38 3.62
N VAL A 78 10.98 -3.25 3.84
CA VAL A 78 10.05 -2.70 2.86
C VAL A 78 10.40 -1.25 2.57
N ARG A 79 10.64 -0.45 3.60
CA ARG A 79 11.05 0.96 3.41
C ARG A 79 12.36 1.07 2.65
N ALA A 80 13.34 0.25 2.97
CA ALA A 80 14.64 0.27 2.31
C ALA A 80 14.51 -0.04 0.81
N LEU A 81 13.64 -0.99 0.44
CA LEU A 81 13.38 -1.30 -0.96
C LEU A 81 12.96 -0.08 -1.75
N PHE A 82 12.01 0.70 -1.21
CA PHE A 82 11.47 1.86 -1.92
C PHE A 82 12.36 3.08 -1.82
N GLN A 83 13.14 3.22 -0.76
CA GLN A 83 14.12 4.30 -0.64
C GLN A 83 15.21 4.19 -1.72
N SER A 84 15.63 2.98 -2.06
CA SER A 84 16.66 2.77 -3.06
C SER A 84 16.20 3.09 -4.48
N GLN A 85 14.90 3.28 -4.69
CA GLN A 85 14.31 3.60 -5.99
C GLN A 85 14.20 5.11 -6.25
N ARG A 86 14.57 5.93 -5.29
CA ARG A 86 14.50 7.39 -5.40
C ARG A 86 15.78 7.99 -5.97
#